data_fecfd6ef7bf7cb43f6da4abbc462c0f1
#
_entry.id   fecfd6ef7bf7cb43f6da4abbc462c0f1
#
_cell.length_a   1.000
_cell.length_b   1.000
_cell.length_c   1.000
_cell.angle_alpha   90.00
_cell.angle_beta   90.00
_cell.angle_gamma   90.00
#
_symmetry.space_group_name_H-M   'P 1'
#
loop_
_entity.id
_entity.type
_entity.pdbx_description
1 polymer ?
#
loop_
_entity_poly.entity_id
_entity_poly.type
_entity_poly.pdbx_seq_one_letter_code
_entity_poly.pdbx_strand_id
1 'polypeptide(L)'
;MANSIKLFIDPADLYTGGYTSNMIEANSVNHRSNATRGVVQADVEPAGSVSLQMRLTVESRWVEVAVYTEDTIEEVVMAKFTRVVVTGDARVWLGETK
;
A
#
# COMPACT_ATOMS: atom_id res chain seq x y z
N MET A 1 -20.06 -12.96 11.49
CA MET A 1 -19.85 -11.59 11.23
C MET A 1 -18.60 -11.34 10.42
N ALA A 2 -18.76 -10.62 9.41
CA ALA A 2 -17.64 -10.35 8.55
C ALA A 2 -16.65 -9.45 9.26
N ASN A 3 -15.40 -9.71 9.05
CA ASN A 3 -14.37 -8.84 9.55
C ASN A 3 -14.34 -7.58 8.73
N SER A 4 -14.32 -6.47 9.40
CA SER A 4 -14.15 -5.21 8.72
C SER A 4 -12.69 -4.97 8.50
N ILE A 5 -12.33 -4.64 7.28
CA ILE A 5 -10.98 -4.24 6.96
C ILE A 5 -11.04 -2.77 6.62
N LYS A 6 -10.27 -1.99 7.36
CA LYS A 6 -10.18 -0.58 7.07
C LYS A 6 -9.25 -0.41 5.87
N LEU A 7 -9.78 0.17 4.81
CA LEU A 7 -8.98 0.38 3.62
C LEU A 7 -8.31 1.73 3.70
N PHE A 8 -6.99 1.73 3.54
CA PHE A 8 -6.22 2.96 3.43
C PHE A 8 -6.23 3.47 2.01
N ILE A 9 -6.22 2.55 1.05
CA ILE A 9 -6.25 2.87 -0.36
C ILE A 9 -7.36 2.04 -0.96
N ASP A 10 -8.35 2.69 -1.53
CA ASP A 10 -9.54 2.03 -2.06
C ASP A 10 -9.94 2.73 -3.35
N PRO A 11 -9.28 2.40 -4.45
CA PRO A 11 -9.55 3.10 -5.70
C PRO A 11 -10.90 2.70 -6.29
N ALA A 12 -11.64 3.68 -6.75
CA ALA A 12 -12.88 3.41 -7.46
C ALA A 12 -12.60 2.94 -8.87
N ASP A 13 -11.52 3.45 -9.46
CA ASP A 13 -11.22 3.19 -10.85
C ASP A 13 -9.77 2.78 -11.02
N LEU A 14 -9.49 2.24 -12.19
CA LEU A 14 -8.14 1.88 -12.57
C LEU A 14 -7.29 3.15 -12.67
N TYR A 15 -6.12 3.11 -12.06
CA TYR A 15 -5.18 4.20 -12.21
C TYR A 15 -4.50 4.08 -13.56
N THR A 16 -4.58 5.13 -14.34
CA THR A 16 -4.09 5.14 -15.70
C THR A 16 -2.99 6.17 -15.82
N GLY A 17 -1.86 5.77 -16.38
CA GLY A 17 -0.77 6.71 -16.62
C GLY A 17 0.08 7.03 -15.41
N GLY A 18 -0.12 6.31 -14.33
CA GLY A 18 0.67 6.48 -13.13
C GLY A 18 -0.07 7.22 -12.03
N TYR A 19 0.35 6.95 -10.79
CA TYR A 19 -0.31 7.52 -9.64
C TYR A 19 0.57 7.31 -8.40
N THR A 20 0.62 8.31 -7.54
CA THR A 20 1.28 8.17 -6.24
C THR A 20 0.24 8.45 -5.18
N SER A 21 0.04 7.50 -4.28
CA SER A 21 -0.95 7.68 -3.23
C SER A 21 -0.49 8.69 -2.20
N ASN A 22 -1.43 9.17 -1.42
CA ASN A 22 -1.09 9.92 -0.24
C ASN A 22 -0.34 9.03 0.72
N MET A 23 0.49 9.65 1.54
CA MET A 23 1.21 8.93 2.57
C MET A 23 0.24 8.43 3.63
N ILE A 24 0.38 7.17 4.00
CA ILE A 24 -0.41 6.56 5.05
C ILE A 24 0.49 6.46 6.27
N GLU A 25 0.01 6.98 7.39
CA GLU A 25 0.78 6.92 8.62
C GLU A 25 0.25 5.78 9.47
N ALA A 26 0.95 4.66 9.42
CA ALA A 26 0.58 3.48 10.18
C ALA A 26 1.11 3.60 11.59
N ASN A 27 0.35 3.10 12.55
CA ASN A 27 0.76 3.10 13.96
C ASN A 27 0.93 4.48 14.53
N SER A 28 0.31 5.48 13.93
CA SER A 28 0.52 6.85 14.37
C SER A 28 -0.06 7.10 15.76
N VAL A 29 -1.06 6.35 16.12
CA VAL A 29 -1.78 6.60 17.37
C VAL A 29 -1.44 5.58 18.42
N ASN A 30 -1.23 4.37 18.01
CA ASN A 30 -1.06 3.29 18.94
C ASN A 30 0.40 2.93 19.07
N HIS A 31 0.96 3.21 20.22
CA HIS A 31 2.39 3.04 20.42
C HIS A 31 2.74 1.74 21.06
N ARG A 32 1.91 0.79 20.97
CA ARG A 32 2.15 -0.48 21.63
C ARG A 32 3.20 -1.31 20.97
N SER A 33 3.91 -0.72 20.10
CA SER A 33 5.04 -1.38 19.49
C SER A 33 4.68 -2.44 18.47
N ASN A 34 3.44 -2.78 18.33
CA ASN A 34 3.07 -3.74 17.31
C ASN A 34 3.05 -3.07 15.97
N ALA A 35 3.72 -3.68 15.03
CA ALA A 35 3.67 -3.20 13.67
C ALA A 35 2.24 -3.35 13.14
N THR A 36 1.84 -2.44 12.31
CA THR A 36 0.55 -2.55 11.65
C THR A 36 0.68 -3.55 10.50
N ARG A 37 -0.20 -4.52 10.49
CA ARG A 37 -0.24 -5.46 9.38
C ARG A 37 -1.30 -5.03 8.41
N GLY A 38 -1.00 -5.24 7.14
CA GLY A 38 -1.94 -4.91 6.09
C GLY A 38 -1.98 -5.99 5.05
N VAL A 39 -2.95 -5.88 4.17
CA VAL A 39 -3.05 -6.72 2.99
C VAL A 39 -3.10 -5.79 1.80
N VAL A 40 -2.21 -6.05 0.85
CA VAL A 40 -2.20 -5.30 -0.40
C VAL A 40 -2.73 -6.21 -1.50
N GLN A 41 -3.60 -5.67 -2.32
CA GLN A 41 -4.05 -6.36 -3.52
C GLN A 41 -3.81 -5.45 -4.70
N ALA A 42 -3.15 -5.96 -5.70
CA ALA A 42 -2.84 -5.22 -6.92
C ALA A 42 -3.41 -5.97 -8.11
N ASP A 43 -4.18 -5.25 -8.91
CA ASP A 43 -4.64 -5.72 -10.22
C ASP A 43 -3.83 -4.95 -11.24
N VAL A 44 -2.96 -5.63 -11.97
CA VAL A 44 -1.96 -4.96 -12.80
C VAL A 44 -2.17 -5.34 -14.26
N GLU A 45 -2.38 -4.34 -15.09
CA GLU A 45 -2.53 -4.54 -16.51
C GLU A 45 -1.15 -4.73 -17.15
N PRO A 46 -1.08 -5.28 -18.36
CA PRO A 46 0.21 -5.44 -19.03
C PRO A 46 0.98 -4.13 -19.06
N ALA A 47 2.26 -4.22 -18.76
CA ALA A 47 3.17 -3.07 -18.67
C ALA A 47 2.92 -2.13 -17.51
N GLY A 48 2.00 -2.47 -16.61
CA GLY A 48 1.82 -1.70 -15.40
C GLY A 48 2.66 -2.24 -14.27
N SER A 49 2.79 -1.46 -13.20
CA SER A 49 3.43 -1.94 -11.98
C SER A 49 2.97 -1.11 -10.79
N VAL A 50 3.06 -1.72 -9.62
CA VAL A 50 2.72 -1.07 -8.36
C VAL A 50 3.92 -1.21 -7.45
N SER A 51 4.46 -0.09 -6.99
CA SER A 51 5.59 -0.07 -6.07
C SER A 51 5.08 0.27 -4.67
N LEU A 52 5.31 -0.62 -3.73
CA LEU A 52 4.97 -0.39 -2.34
C LEU A 52 6.20 0.18 -1.66
N GLN A 53 6.07 1.36 -1.10
CA GLN A 53 7.21 2.08 -0.54
C GLN A 53 6.96 2.45 0.90
N MET A 54 8.01 2.43 1.68
CA MET A 54 7.91 2.71 3.11
C MET A 54 9.11 3.52 3.58
N ARG A 55 8.91 4.20 4.70
CA ARG A 55 9.99 4.89 5.41
C ARG A 55 9.58 5.03 6.87
N LEU A 56 10.56 5.26 7.73
CA LEU A 56 10.30 5.35 9.17
C LEU A 56 10.16 6.77 9.66
N THR A 57 10.73 7.73 8.96
CA THR A 57 10.66 9.12 9.36
C THR A 57 10.37 9.97 8.14
N VAL A 58 9.91 11.20 8.38
CA VAL A 58 9.67 12.09 7.26
C VAL A 58 10.98 12.59 6.64
N GLU A 59 12.09 12.37 7.32
CA GLU A 59 13.38 12.78 6.81
C GLU A 59 14.08 11.70 6.02
N SER A 60 13.64 10.46 6.16
CA SER A 60 14.28 9.37 5.43
C SER A 60 13.70 9.25 4.03
N ARG A 61 14.46 8.62 3.17
CA ARG A 61 14.01 8.42 1.80
C ARG A 61 13.00 7.29 1.74
N TRP A 62 12.14 7.36 0.76
CA TRP A 62 11.23 6.25 0.48
C TRP A 62 12.04 5.08 -0.05
N VAL A 63 11.73 3.91 0.44
CA VAL A 63 12.37 2.67 0.00
C VAL A 63 11.31 1.77 -0.60
N GLU A 64 11.57 1.26 -1.79
CA GLU A 64 10.68 0.29 -2.39
C GLU A 64 10.87 -1.04 -1.71
N VAL A 65 9.83 -1.55 -1.07
CA VAL A 65 9.92 -2.81 -0.35
C VAL A 65 9.30 -3.94 -1.14
N ALA A 66 8.46 -3.63 -2.11
CA ALA A 66 7.88 -4.64 -2.99
C ALA A 66 7.44 -3.98 -4.27
N VAL A 67 7.48 -4.72 -5.36
CA VAL A 67 6.95 -4.26 -6.62
C VAL A 67 6.11 -5.39 -7.21
N TYR A 68 4.94 -5.02 -7.72
CA TYR A 68 4.00 -5.98 -8.28
C TYR A 68 3.82 -5.66 -9.75
N THR A 69 4.09 -6.65 -10.59
CA THR A 69 3.95 -6.49 -12.04
C THR A 69 2.86 -7.40 -12.59
N GLU A 70 2.18 -8.10 -11.72
CA GLU A 70 1.05 -8.95 -12.08
C GLU A 70 0.10 -8.99 -10.90
N ASP A 71 -1.09 -9.52 -11.12
CA ASP A 71 -2.11 -9.57 -10.08
C ASP A 71 -1.57 -10.29 -8.85
N THR A 72 -1.67 -9.64 -7.70
CA THR A 72 -1.07 -10.13 -6.47
C THR A 72 -1.92 -9.73 -5.29
N ILE A 73 -1.97 -10.60 -4.30
CA ILE A 73 -2.50 -10.26 -2.98
C ILE A 73 -1.58 -10.86 -1.94
N GLU A 74 -1.16 -10.05 -0.98
CA GLU A 74 -0.27 -10.55 0.06
C GLU A 74 -0.36 -9.69 1.31
N GLU A 75 0.01 -10.29 2.43
CA GLU A 75 0.09 -9.59 3.69
C GLU A 75 1.44 -8.89 3.80
N VAL A 76 1.42 -7.67 4.32
CA VAL A 76 2.64 -6.89 4.49
C VAL A 76 2.67 -6.31 5.89
N VAL A 77 3.87 -6.03 6.38
CA VAL A 77 4.04 -5.31 7.62
C VAL A 77 4.35 -3.88 7.25
N MET A 78 3.51 -2.95 7.69
CA MET A 78 3.61 -1.57 7.29
C MET A 78 4.51 -0.81 8.24
N ALA A 79 5.50 -0.12 7.69
CA ALA A 79 6.29 0.81 8.45
C ALA A 79 5.44 2.03 8.79
N LYS A 80 6.00 2.95 9.55
CA LYS A 80 5.22 4.09 10.02
C LYS A 80 4.63 4.89 8.86
N PHE A 81 5.39 5.09 7.80
CA PHE A 81 4.89 5.80 6.63
C PHE A 81 4.94 4.87 5.43
N THR A 82 3.83 4.79 4.73
CA THR A 82 3.67 3.85 3.61
C THR A 82 2.96 4.57 2.47
N ARG A 83 3.36 4.27 1.26
CA ARG A 83 2.66 4.78 0.07
C ARG A 83 2.78 3.77 -1.05
N VAL A 84 1.97 3.95 -2.08
CA VAL A 84 2.11 3.18 -3.31
C VAL A 84 2.33 4.13 -4.47
N VAL A 85 3.13 3.68 -5.42
CA VAL A 85 3.38 4.40 -6.65
C VAL A 85 3.00 3.47 -7.80
N VAL A 86 2.03 3.88 -8.58
CA VAL A 86 1.54 3.09 -9.71
C VAL A 86 2.15 3.65 -10.97
N THR A 87 2.69 2.76 -11.80
CA THR A 87 3.22 3.12 -13.11
C THR A 87 2.42 2.35 -14.14
N GLY A 88 1.98 3.03 -15.19
CA GLY A 88 1.12 2.41 -16.16
C GLY A 88 -0.28 2.23 -15.61
N ASP A 89 -0.96 1.18 -16.01
CA ASP A 89 -2.35 0.97 -15.63
C ASP A 89 -2.44 -0.12 -14.58
N ALA A 90 -2.93 0.23 -13.41
CA ALA A 90 -3.09 -0.74 -12.33
C ALA A 90 -4.07 -0.20 -11.31
N ARG A 91 -4.57 -1.10 -10.50
CA ARG A 91 -5.43 -0.73 -9.40
C ARG A 91 -4.89 -1.41 -8.16
N VAL A 92 -4.83 -0.68 -7.06
CA VAL A 92 -4.26 -1.24 -5.85
C VAL A 92 -5.15 -0.91 -4.66
N TRP A 93 -5.31 -1.88 -3.79
CA TRP A 93 -6.00 -1.71 -2.51
C TRP A 93 -5.01 -2.01 -1.42
N LEU A 94 -5.08 -1.27 -0.35
CA LEU A 94 -4.25 -1.52 0.82
C LEU A 94 -5.15 -1.38 2.03
N GLY A 95 -5.27 -2.44 2.78
CA GLY A 95 -6.12 -2.46 3.95
C GLY A 95 -5.38 -2.91 5.18
N GLU A 96 -5.95 -2.60 6.32
CA GLU A 96 -5.39 -3.00 7.61
C GLU A 96 -6.02 -4.31 8.03
N THR A 97 -5.20 -5.25 8.50
CA THR A 97 -5.74 -6.48 9.07
C THR A 97 -5.77 -6.35 10.58
N LYS A 98 -6.73 -7.02 11.16
CA LYS A 98 -6.86 -7.05 12.61
C LYS A 98 -6.52 -8.41 13.15
#